data_5ed69735c02e9ebbd3956c26efc9f1d2
#
_entry.id   5ed69735c02e9ebbd3956c26efc9f1d2
#
_cell.length_a   1.000
_cell.length_b   1.000
_cell.length_c   1.000
_cell.angle_alpha   90.00
_cell.angle_beta   90.00
_cell.angle_gamma   90.00
#
_symmetry.space_group_name_H-M   'P 1'
#
loop_
_entity.id
_entity.type
_entity.pdbx_description
1 polymer ?
#
loop_
_entity_poly.entity_id
_entity_poly.type
_entity_poly.pdbx_seq_one_letter_code
_entity_poly.pdbx_strand_id
1 'polypeptide(L)' 'MDELKEQYMREAIKEAEKAAAIGEVPIGAVIVWKGEIIGRGHNEREVTNDATTHAEMTAIREANAFK' A
#
# COMPACT_ATOMS: atom_id res chain seq x y z
N MET A 1 -1.38 -16.60 -14.70
CA MET A 1 -0.95 -15.67 -13.67
C MET A 1 -0.97 -16.35 -12.30
N ASP A 2 0.01 -16.04 -11.49
CA ASP A 2 0.12 -16.58 -10.15
C ASP A 2 -1.03 -16.04 -9.28
N GLU A 3 -1.77 -16.93 -8.64
CA GLU A 3 -2.87 -16.56 -7.77
C GLU A 3 -2.44 -15.68 -6.60
N LEU A 4 -1.24 -15.92 -6.07
CA LEU A 4 -0.71 -15.11 -4.97
C LEU A 4 -0.44 -13.67 -5.41
N LYS A 5 0.09 -13.50 -6.62
CA LYS A 5 0.33 -12.16 -7.14
C LYS A 5 -1.00 -11.42 -7.34
N GLU A 6 -2.02 -12.12 -7.80
CA GLU A 6 -3.32 -11.54 -7.97
C GLU A 6 -3.91 -11.12 -6.62
N GLN A 7 -3.75 -11.95 -5.59
CA GLN A 7 -4.21 -11.61 -4.24
C GLN A 7 -3.51 -10.37 -3.70
N TYR A 8 -2.19 -10.28 -3.89
CA TYR A 8 -1.43 -9.12 -3.43
C TYR A 8 -1.87 -7.86 -4.15
N MET A 9 -2.13 -7.97 -5.44
CA MET A 9 -2.60 -6.83 -6.23
C MET A 9 -3.97 -6.36 -5.72
N ARG A 10 -4.87 -7.29 -5.40
CA ARG A 10 -6.18 -6.94 -4.84
C ARG A 10 -6.04 -6.22 -3.51
N GLU A 11 -5.10 -6.65 -2.68
CA GLU A 11 -4.87 -5.98 -1.40
C GLU A 11 -4.31 -4.57 -1.59
N ALA A 12 -3.43 -4.39 -2.58
CA ALA A 12 -2.94 -3.05 -2.90
C ALA A 12 -4.06 -2.15 -3.40
N ILE A 13 -4.99 -2.71 -4.19
CA ILE A 13 -6.16 -1.97 -4.66
C ILE A 13 -7.05 -1.55 -3.49
N LYS A 14 -7.22 -2.42 -2.50
CA LYS A 14 -7.98 -2.08 -1.31
C LYS A 14 -7.37 -0.88 -0.58
N GLU A 15 -6.03 -0.84 -0.52
CA GLU A 15 -5.36 0.32 0.08
C GLU A 15 -5.61 1.58 -0.74
N ALA A 16 -5.57 1.47 -2.07
CA ALA A 16 -5.87 2.60 -2.94
C ALA A 16 -7.30 3.10 -2.74
N GLU A 17 -8.24 2.19 -2.52
CA GLU A 17 -9.63 2.55 -2.26
C GLU A 17 -9.77 3.34 -0.95
N LYS A 18 -8.96 3.04 0.04
CA LYS A 18 -8.95 3.80 1.29
C LYS A 18 -8.53 5.25 1.05
N ALA A 19 -7.53 5.44 0.18
CA ALA A 19 -7.11 6.80 -0.19
C ALA A 19 -8.24 7.53 -0.91
N ALA A 20 -8.91 6.86 -1.85
CA ALA A 20 -10.03 7.46 -2.58
C ALA A 20 -11.15 7.85 -1.63
N ALA A 21 -11.41 7.03 -0.60
CA ALA A 21 -12.48 7.29 0.35
C ALA A 21 -12.26 8.57 1.17
N ILE A 22 -11.01 8.98 1.35
CA ILE A 22 -10.70 10.22 2.06
C ILE A 22 -10.39 11.38 1.11
N GLY A 23 -10.71 11.21 -0.18
CA GLY A 23 -10.55 12.28 -1.16
C GLY A 23 -9.14 12.45 -1.71
N GLU A 24 -8.27 11.49 -1.48
CA GLU A 24 -6.90 11.52 -1.98
C GLU A 24 -6.74 10.72 -3.26
N VAL A 25 -5.61 10.91 -3.95
CA VAL A 25 -5.31 10.13 -5.14
C VAL A 25 -5.26 8.64 -4.75
N PRO A 26 -5.97 7.76 -5.47
CA PRO A 26 -6.07 6.34 -5.09
C PRO A 26 -4.80 5.55 -5.39
N ILE A 27 -3.83 5.65 -4.50
CA ILE A 27 -2.57 4.93 -4.59
C ILE A 27 -2.42 4.06 -3.35
N GLY A 28 -2.10 2.78 -3.56
CA GLY A 28 -1.90 1.83 -2.48
C GLY A 28 -0.68 0.97 -2.74
N ALA A 29 -0.09 0.45 -1.67
CA ALA A 29 1.09 -0.39 -1.72
C ALA A 29 1.03 -1.46 -0.64
N VAL A 30 1.61 -2.63 -0.93
CA VAL A 30 1.77 -3.68 0.07
C VAL A 30 3.20 -4.21 0.02
N ILE A 31 3.71 -4.62 1.17
CA ILE A 31 5.02 -5.27 1.28
C ILE A 31 4.77 -6.72 1.67
N VAL A 32 5.35 -7.64 0.90
CA VAL A 32 5.16 -9.08 1.10
C VAL A 32 6.47 -9.72 1.54
N TRP A 33 6.40 -10.59 2.54
CA TRP A 33 7.56 -11.32 3.03
C TRP A 33 7.12 -12.74 3.40
N LYS A 34 7.81 -13.72 2.82
CA LYS A 34 7.51 -15.14 3.01
C LYS A 34 6.03 -15.48 2.80
N GLY A 35 5.45 -14.92 1.76
CA GLY A 35 4.07 -15.18 1.40
C GLY A 35 3.02 -14.42 2.20
N GLU A 36 3.44 -13.54 3.10
CA GLU A 36 2.52 -12.76 3.93
C GLU A 36 2.70 -11.28 3.71
N ILE A 37 1.60 -10.54 3.77
CA ILE A 37 1.63 -9.09 3.72
C ILE A 37 2.00 -8.59 5.11
N ILE A 38 3.14 -7.92 5.21
CA ILE A 38 3.63 -7.41 6.48
C ILE A 38 3.59 -5.89 6.56
N GLY A 39 3.25 -5.23 5.46
CA GLY A 39 3.14 -3.77 5.46
C GLY A 39 2.12 -3.34 4.43
N ARG A 40 1.35 -2.31 4.77
CA ARG A 40 0.34 -1.71 3.90
C ARG A 40 0.46 -0.21 3.97
N GLY A 41 0.23 0.44 2.86
CA GLY A 41 0.23 1.89 2.83
C GLY A 41 -0.68 2.41 1.74
N HIS A 42 -1.21 3.60 1.96
CA HIS A 42 -1.99 4.30 0.94
C HIS A 42 -1.73 5.78 1.10
N ASN A 43 -2.09 6.54 0.09
CA ASN A 43 -1.92 7.98 0.12
C ASN A 43 -2.94 8.58 1.09
N GLU A 44 -2.47 8.95 2.26
CA GLU A 44 -3.34 9.50 3.31
C GLU A 44 -3.46 11.01 3.20
N ARG A 45 -2.37 11.64 2.83
CA ARG A 45 -2.35 13.10 2.75
C ARG A 45 -1.22 13.51 1.84
N GLU A 46 -1.57 14.09 0.73
CA GLU A 46 -0.56 14.53 -0.20
C GLU A 46 0.00 15.88 0.20
N VAL A 47 1.23 15.89 0.67
CA VAL A 47 1.92 17.10 1.06
C VAL A 47 2.87 17.54 -0.06
N THR A 48 3.21 16.60 -0.94
CA THR A 48 4.08 16.84 -2.08
C THR A 48 3.43 16.21 -3.31
N ASN A 49 4.06 16.34 -4.47
CA ASN A 49 3.54 15.75 -5.69
C ASN A 49 3.88 14.27 -5.84
N ASP A 50 4.34 13.62 -4.78
CA ASP A 50 4.78 12.23 -4.85
C ASP A 50 3.96 11.31 -3.95
N ALA A 51 2.68 11.14 -4.32
CA ALA A 51 1.76 10.29 -3.60
C ALA A 51 2.19 8.82 -3.59
N THR A 52 2.82 8.36 -4.68
CA THR A 52 3.29 6.97 -4.76
C THR A 52 4.37 6.70 -3.72
N THR A 53 5.36 7.58 -3.62
CA THR A 53 6.41 7.45 -2.62
C THR A 53 5.83 7.47 -1.20
N HIS A 54 4.82 8.32 -0.97
CA HIS A 54 4.18 8.41 0.34
C HIS A 54 3.56 7.06 0.73
N ALA A 55 2.80 6.44 -0.18
CA ALA A 55 2.17 5.15 0.07
C ALA A 55 3.22 4.06 0.31
N GLU A 56 4.28 4.04 -0.49
CA GLU A 56 5.35 3.07 -0.35
C GLU A 56 6.09 3.21 0.97
N MET A 57 6.40 4.43 1.37
CA MET A 57 7.11 4.66 2.63
C MET A 57 6.27 4.25 3.83
N THR A 58 4.96 4.48 3.77
CA THR A 58 4.06 4.04 4.83
C THR A 58 4.07 2.52 4.95
N ALA A 59 4.01 1.82 3.82
CA ALA A 59 4.04 0.36 3.80
C ALA A 59 5.37 -0.18 4.34
N ILE A 60 6.48 0.46 3.97
CA ILE A 60 7.81 0.06 4.43
C ILE A 60 7.95 0.25 5.94
N ARG A 61 7.45 1.35 6.48
CA ARG A 61 7.49 1.61 7.92
C ARG A 61 6.72 0.55 8.68
N GLU A 62 5.55 0.18 8.18
CA GLU A 62 4.74 -0.86 8.81
C GLU A 62 5.45 -2.21 8.75
N ALA A 63 6.06 -2.54 7.61
CA ALA A 63 6.82 -3.77 7.45
C ALA A 63 8.01 -3.82 8.40
N ASN A 64 8.70 -2.70 8.59
CA ASN A 64 9.82 -2.64 9.52
C ASN A 64 9.37 -2.83 10.96
N ALA A 65 8.22 -2.33 11.33
CA ALA A 65 7.68 -2.50 12.67
C ALA A 65 7.27 -3.95 12.94
N PHE A 66 6.93 -4.68 11.88
CA PHE A 66 6.54 -6.09 11.98
C PHE A 66 7.70 -6.98 12.42
N LYS A 67 8.93 -6.66 12.05
CA LYS A 67 10.11 -7.48 12.36
C LYS A 67 10.51 -7.40 13.86
#